data_4466685bdc8823af5137a56af952e734
#
_entry.id   4466685bdc8823af5137a56af952e734
#
_cell.length_a   1.000
_cell.length_b   1.000
_cell.length_c   1.000
_cell.angle_alpha   90.00
_cell.angle_beta   90.00
_cell.angle_gamma   90.00
#
_symmetry.space_group_name_H-M   'P 1'
#
loop_
_entity.id
_entity.type
_entity.pdbx_description
1 polymer ?
#
loop_
_entity_poly.entity_id
_entity_poly.type
_entity_poly.pdbx_seq_one_letter_code
_entity_poly.pdbx_strand_id
1 'polypeptide(L)'
;MPKGDDMTEEKDTSKTTGEQVKSEMVFDDGRIESIQEFQSPEQLYRDLILRVRKYHPSDDISLIEKAYHVAYQAHKDQVRKSGEPYIVHPLCVAIILADLEMDQETIAAGLLHDVVEDTIMTGEEIEKEFGPEVALLVDGVTKLQNLHLSTDQDGKPDRLEMQAENLRKMFLAMAKDIRVILIKLADRLHNMRTLKYQKPEAQQRIARETQEIYAPIAQRLGISKIKVELDDLSLK
;
A
#
# COMPACT_ATOMS: atom_id res chain seq x y z
N MET A 1 -0.60 27.37 -75.50
CA MET A 1 -0.91 25.89 -75.60
C MET A 1 0.23 25.14 -74.93
N PRO A 2 -0.05 24.03 -74.33
CA PRO A 2 -1.10 23.74 -73.37
C PRO A 2 -0.59 23.01 -72.12
N LYS A 3 -1.47 22.90 -71.09
CA LYS A 3 -1.70 21.74 -70.24
C LYS A 3 -0.57 21.38 -69.23
N GLY A 4 -0.85 21.11 -68.04
CA GLY A 4 -2.05 20.60 -67.37
C GLY A 4 -1.92 20.66 -65.88
N ASP A 5 -3.07 20.62 -65.35
CA ASP A 5 -3.43 20.47 -63.96
C ASP A 5 -2.71 19.34 -63.25
N ASP A 6 -2.32 19.53 -62.05
CA ASP A 6 -2.75 18.57 -61.04
C ASP A 6 -2.79 19.21 -59.65
N MET A 7 -3.95 19.28 -59.10
CA MET A 7 -4.27 19.56 -57.71
C MET A 7 -4.07 18.28 -56.95
N THR A 8 -3.23 18.26 -55.94
CA THR A 8 -3.29 17.24 -54.91
C THR A 8 -3.53 17.90 -53.58
N GLU A 9 -4.71 17.54 -53.08
CA GLU A 9 -5.27 17.87 -51.75
C GLU A 9 -4.30 17.48 -50.62
N GLU A 10 -3.97 18.42 -49.78
CA GLU A 10 -3.47 18.17 -48.43
C GLU A 10 -4.62 17.59 -47.60
N LYS A 11 -4.55 16.30 -47.30
CA LYS A 11 -5.35 15.67 -46.23
C LYS A 11 -4.58 15.77 -44.92
N ASP A 12 -5.01 16.68 -44.10
CA ASP A 12 -4.82 16.72 -42.67
C ASP A 12 -5.35 15.41 -42.04
N THR A 13 -4.48 14.58 -41.48
CA THR A 13 -4.86 13.48 -40.61
C THR A 13 -3.95 13.44 -39.38
N SER A 14 -4.23 14.36 -38.46
CA SER A 14 -3.80 14.18 -37.07
C SER A 14 -4.66 13.10 -36.41
N LYS A 15 -4.17 11.86 -36.44
CA LYS A 15 -4.64 10.80 -35.55
C LYS A 15 -3.47 10.34 -34.70
N THR A 16 -3.40 10.94 -33.52
CA THR A 16 -2.59 10.44 -32.41
C THR A 16 -3.21 9.13 -31.92
N THR A 17 -2.72 8.04 -32.41
CA THR A 17 -3.01 6.71 -31.88
C THR A 17 -1.94 6.41 -30.85
N GLY A 18 -2.30 6.44 -29.56
CA GLY A 18 -1.47 5.91 -28.49
C GLY A 18 -1.33 4.40 -28.67
N GLU A 19 -0.24 3.98 -29.25
CA GLU A 19 0.17 2.58 -29.27
C GLU A 19 0.63 2.19 -27.85
N GLN A 20 -0.19 1.38 -27.20
CA GLN A 20 0.20 0.60 -26.03
C GLN A 20 1.26 -0.41 -26.49
N VAL A 21 2.48 -0.21 -26.03
CA VAL A 21 3.57 -1.19 -26.25
C VAL A 21 3.30 -2.37 -25.31
N LYS A 22 2.71 -3.42 -25.83
CA LYS A 22 2.66 -4.73 -25.17
C LYS A 22 4.02 -5.39 -25.35
N SER A 23 4.81 -5.49 -24.29
CA SER A 23 5.99 -6.33 -24.27
C SER A 23 5.59 -7.75 -23.87
N GLU A 24 5.50 -8.65 -24.84
CA GLU A 24 5.34 -10.09 -24.59
C GLU A 24 6.71 -10.71 -24.34
N MET A 25 6.96 -11.20 -23.13
CA MET A 25 8.07 -12.10 -22.88
C MET A 25 7.59 -13.55 -23.01
N VAL A 26 8.13 -14.25 -23.99
CA VAL A 26 7.89 -15.69 -24.19
C VAL A 26 8.95 -16.44 -23.40
N PHE A 27 8.53 -17.22 -22.41
CA PHE A 27 9.40 -18.17 -21.72
C PHE A 27 9.38 -19.52 -22.43
N ASP A 28 10.50 -20.26 -22.37
CA ASP A 28 10.81 -21.48 -23.13
C ASP A 28 9.91 -22.69 -22.82
N ASP A 29 8.96 -22.55 -21.88
CA ASP A 29 7.97 -23.59 -21.51
C ASP A 29 6.56 -23.38 -22.12
N GLY A 30 6.41 -22.38 -22.98
CA GLY A 30 5.14 -22.13 -23.68
C GLY A 30 4.01 -21.56 -22.77
N ARG A 31 4.29 -21.15 -21.55
CA ARG A 31 3.32 -20.47 -20.70
C ARG A 31 3.39 -18.97 -20.91
N ILE A 32 2.29 -18.42 -21.39
CA ILE A 32 2.07 -16.98 -21.40
C ILE A 32 1.64 -16.58 -19.97
N GLU A 33 2.58 -16.13 -19.15
CA GLU A 33 2.20 -15.41 -17.95
C GLU A 33 1.65 -14.05 -18.35
N SER A 34 0.38 -13.82 -18.08
CA SER A 34 -0.22 -12.50 -18.26
C SER A 34 0.58 -11.52 -17.40
N ILE A 35 1.27 -10.56 -18.03
CA ILE A 35 1.86 -9.43 -17.34
C ILE A 35 0.71 -8.73 -16.64
N GLN A 36 0.66 -8.81 -15.32
CA GLN A 36 -0.25 -7.99 -14.54
C GLN A 36 0.17 -6.54 -14.79
N GLU A 37 -0.61 -5.81 -15.59
CA GLU A 37 -0.42 -4.37 -15.76
C GLU A 37 -0.59 -3.74 -14.37
N PHE A 38 0.52 -3.28 -13.79
CA PHE A 38 0.46 -2.50 -12.56
C PHE A 38 -0.32 -1.22 -12.85
N GLN A 39 -1.35 -0.96 -12.07
CA GLN A 39 -2.08 0.29 -12.17
C GLN A 39 -1.12 1.44 -11.85
N SER A 40 -1.17 2.51 -12.64
CA SER A 40 -0.32 3.67 -12.37
C SER A 40 -0.69 4.35 -11.04
N PRO A 41 0.25 5.03 -10.37
CA PRO A 41 -0.05 5.79 -9.16
C PRO A 41 -1.24 6.74 -9.33
N GLU A 42 -1.38 7.37 -10.51
CA GLU A 42 -2.48 8.30 -10.82
C GLU A 42 -3.83 7.57 -10.94
N GLN A 43 -3.84 6.34 -11.45
CA GLN A 43 -5.05 5.51 -11.51
C GLN A 43 -5.48 5.08 -10.12
N LEU A 44 -4.54 4.61 -9.29
CA LEU A 44 -4.79 4.23 -7.91
C LEU A 44 -5.27 5.42 -7.06
N TYR A 45 -4.65 6.59 -7.23
CA TYR A 45 -5.11 7.80 -6.55
C TYR A 45 -6.55 8.17 -6.94
N ARG A 46 -6.89 8.15 -8.22
CA ARG A 46 -8.27 8.38 -8.66
C ARG A 46 -9.25 7.36 -8.08
N ASP A 47 -8.88 6.07 -8.04
CA ASP A 47 -9.70 5.03 -7.44
C ASP A 47 -9.92 5.26 -5.94
N LEU A 48 -8.86 5.63 -5.20
CA LEU A 48 -8.95 6.02 -3.81
C LEU A 48 -9.99 7.13 -3.58
N ILE A 49 -9.88 8.23 -4.33
CA ILE A 49 -10.78 9.37 -4.19
C ILE A 49 -12.24 9.00 -4.53
N LEU A 50 -12.45 8.20 -5.58
CA LEU A 50 -13.78 7.71 -5.93
C LEU A 50 -14.40 6.85 -4.81
N ARG A 51 -13.60 6.02 -4.14
CA ARG A 51 -14.06 5.20 -3.00
C ARG A 51 -14.42 6.05 -1.79
N VAL A 52 -13.55 6.98 -1.42
CA VAL A 52 -13.78 7.89 -0.29
C VAL A 52 -15.05 8.70 -0.49
N ARG A 53 -15.27 9.26 -1.66
CA ARG A 53 -16.47 10.07 -1.99
C ARG A 53 -17.78 9.29 -1.92
N LYS A 54 -17.77 7.95 -1.93
CA LYS A 54 -18.99 7.15 -1.81
C LYS A 54 -19.60 7.17 -0.41
N TYR A 55 -18.79 7.31 0.62
CA TYR A 55 -19.24 7.22 2.01
C TYR A 55 -18.94 8.48 2.83
N HIS A 56 -17.95 9.28 2.41
CA HIS A 56 -17.56 10.45 3.19
C HIS A 56 -18.60 11.58 3.03
N PRO A 57 -19.08 12.17 4.14
CA PRO A 57 -20.18 13.16 4.11
C PRO A 57 -19.76 14.52 3.53
N SER A 58 -18.47 14.82 3.46
CA SER A 58 -17.92 16.07 2.91
C SER A 58 -17.21 15.82 1.59
N ASP A 59 -17.31 16.77 0.67
CA ASP A 59 -16.53 16.79 -0.57
C ASP A 59 -15.07 17.25 -0.33
N ASP A 60 -14.75 17.74 0.86
CA ASP A 60 -13.40 18.16 1.22
C ASP A 60 -12.52 16.94 1.47
N ILE A 61 -11.57 16.72 0.57
CA ILE A 61 -10.57 15.65 0.60
C ILE A 61 -9.15 16.21 0.72
N SER A 62 -9.02 17.47 1.10
CA SER A 62 -7.74 18.21 1.11
C SER A 62 -6.68 17.52 1.98
N LEU A 63 -7.08 16.88 3.09
CA LEU A 63 -6.18 16.14 3.98
C LEU A 63 -5.58 14.93 3.25
N ILE A 64 -6.41 14.15 2.55
CA ILE A 64 -5.97 12.96 1.80
C ILE A 64 -5.09 13.39 0.62
N GLU A 65 -5.47 14.44 -0.10
CA GLU A 65 -4.70 14.99 -1.22
C GLU A 65 -3.31 15.44 -0.75
N LYS A 66 -3.25 16.19 0.34
CA LYS A 66 -1.99 16.63 0.95
C LYS A 66 -1.13 15.43 1.36
N ALA A 67 -1.71 14.42 2.02
CA ALA A 67 -1.00 13.21 2.44
C ALA A 67 -0.42 12.44 1.23
N TYR A 68 -1.21 12.30 0.16
CA TYR A 68 -0.73 11.69 -1.08
C TYR A 68 0.48 12.44 -1.67
N HIS A 69 0.39 13.77 -1.78
CA HIS A 69 1.50 14.55 -2.32
C HIS A 69 2.78 14.44 -1.50
N VAL A 70 2.67 14.47 -0.17
CA VAL A 70 3.83 14.30 0.72
C VAL A 70 4.41 12.90 0.59
N ALA A 71 3.59 11.85 0.62
CA ALA A 71 4.04 10.47 0.45
C ALA A 71 4.68 10.25 -0.93
N TYR A 72 4.09 10.81 -1.99
CA TYR A 72 4.64 10.72 -3.35
C TYR A 72 6.03 11.35 -3.45
N GLN A 73 6.22 12.55 -2.89
CA GLN A 73 7.52 13.22 -2.90
C GLN A 73 8.56 12.51 -2.04
N ALA A 74 8.14 12.01 -0.88
CA ALA A 74 9.01 11.31 0.06
C ALA A 74 9.57 10.00 -0.54
N HIS A 75 8.77 9.28 -1.33
CA HIS A 75 9.13 8.00 -1.95
C HIS A 75 9.49 8.09 -3.44
N LYS A 76 9.69 9.29 -3.99
CA LYS A 76 9.82 9.55 -5.43
C LYS A 76 10.85 8.67 -6.13
N ASP A 77 12.00 8.42 -5.49
CA ASP A 77 13.13 7.68 -6.09
C ASP A 77 13.20 6.22 -5.57
N GLN A 78 12.18 5.78 -4.85
CA GLN A 78 12.13 4.43 -4.27
C GLN A 78 11.30 3.49 -5.14
N VAL A 79 11.78 2.24 -5.25
CA VAL A 79 11.14 1.17 -6.01
C VAL A 79 11.01 -0.06 -5.12
N ARG A 80 9.87 -0.75 -5.19
CA ARG A 80 9.64 -2.01 -4.47
C ARG A 80 10.38 -3.17 -5.13
N LYS A 81 10.48 -4.31 -4.43
CA LYS A 81 11.05 -5.56 -4.96
C LYS A 81 10.28 -6.11 -6.17
N SER A 82 9.01 -5.74 -6.30
CA SER A 82 8.15 -6.02 -7.45
C SER A 82 8.50 -5.21 -8.71
N GLY A 83 9.35 -4.16 -8.58
CA GLY A 83 9.72 -3.26 -9.68
C GLY A 83 8.81 -2.05 -9.83
N GLU A 84 7.75 -1.92 -9.06
CA GLU A 84 6.82 -0.79 -9.09
C GLU A 84 7.31 0.39 -8.24
N PRO A 85 6.91 1.65 -8.55
CA PRO A 85 7.16 2.81 -7.69
C PRO A 85 6.65 2.56 -6.27
N TYR A 86 7.43 2.96 -5.25
CA TYR A 86 7.08 2.69 -3.85
C TYR A 86 5.72 3.23 -3.45
N ILE A 87 5.31 4.39 -3.98
CA ILE A 87 4.02 5.04 -3.69
C ILE A 87 2.79 4.16 -3.97
N VAL A 88 2.92 3.14 -4.82
CA VAL A 88 1.85 2.17 -5.09
C VAL A 88 1.42 1.45 -3.80
N HIS A 89 2.38 1.16 -2.91
CA HIS A 89 2.08 0.49 -1.64
C HIS A 89 1.17 1.32 -0.72
N PRO A 90 1.54 2.54 -0.30
CA PRO A 90 0.68 3.34 0.55
C PRO A 90 -0.67 3.69 -0.11
N LEU A 91 -0.73 3.84 -1.44
CA LEU A 91 -2.00 3.98 -2.15
C LEU A 91 -2.89 2.75 -2.01
N CYS A 92 -2.36 1.55 -2.17
CA CYS A 92 -3.10 0.31 -1.98
C CYS A 92 -3.56 0.14 -0.52
N VAL A 93 -2.73 0.50 0.46
CA VAL A 93 -3.10 0.52 1.88
C VAL A 93 -4.28 1.48 2.12
N ALA A 94 -4.21 2.70 1.58
CA ALA A 94 -5.27 3.69 1.69
C ALA A 94 -6.58 3.21 1.01
N ILE A 95 -6.50 2.53 -0.13
CA ILE A 95 -7.66 1.94 -0.81
C ILE A 95 -8.32 0.85 0.06
N ILE A 96 -7.53 -0.01 0.70
CA ILE A 96 -8.06 -1.03 1.63
C ILE A 96 -8.77 -0.35 2.80
N LEU A 97 -8.21 0.73 3.36
CA LEU A 97 -8.85 1.51 4.42
C LEU A 97 -10.12 2.21 3.95
N ALA A 98 -10.16 2.71 2.72
CA ALA A 98 -11.36 3.28 2.10
C ALA A 98 -12.47 2.22 1.89
N ASP A 99 -12.10 0.97 1.56
CA ASP A 99 -13.05 -0.16 1.47
C ASP A 99 -13.61 -0.58 2.84
N LEU A 100 -12.97 -0.18 3.93
CA LEU A 100 -13.44 -0.30 5.31
C LEU A 100 -14.19 0.98 5.78
N GLU A 101 -14.39 1.95 4.89
CA GLU A 101 -15.09 3.21 5.16
C GLU A 101 -14.47 4.02 6.32
N MET A 102 -13.14 4.05 6.39
CA MET A 102 -12.40 4.77 7.44
C MET A 102 -12.42 6.28 7.21
N ASP A 103 -12.24 7.03 8.32
CA ASP A 103 -12.14 8.49 8.30
C ASP A 103 -10.90 9.00 7.53
N GLN A 104 -10.88 10.30 7.22
CA GLN A 104 -9.82 10.91 6.43
C GLN A 104 -8.46 10.86 7.13
N GLU A 105 -8.45 10.98 8.45
CA GLU A 105 -7.24 10.93 9.27
C GLU A 105 -6.60 9.54 9.20
N THR A 106 -7.41 8.49 9.24
CA THR A 106 -6.93 7.09 9.07
C THR A 106 -6.39 6.85 7.68
N ILE A 107 -7.07 7.35 6.63
CA ILE A 107 -6.60 7.23 5.25
C ILE A 107 -5.31 8.01 5.02
N ALA A 108 -5.23 9.25 5.54
CA ALA A 108 -4.02 10.06 5.49
C ALA A 108 -2.84 9.38 6.22
N ALA A 109 -3.09 8.82 7.41
CA ALA A 109 -2.09 8.05 8.14
C ALA A 109 -1.67 6.78 7.38
N GLY A 110 -2.59 6.12 6.68
CA GLY A 110 -2.29 4.98 5.80
C GLY A 110 -1.40 5.38 4.61
N LEU A 111 -1.55 6.58 4.04
CA LEU A 111 -0.66 7.11 3.00
C LEU A 111 0.73 7.47 3.55
N LEU A 112 0.82 7.88 4.82
CA LEU A 112 2.03 8.40 5.45
C LEU A 112 2.76 7.37 6.33
N HIS A 113 2.24 6.14 6.49
CA HIS A 113 2.69 5.20 7.51
C HIS A 113 4.18 4.81 7.40
N ASP A 114 4.73 4.76 6.19
CA ASP A 114 6.14 4.45 5.94
C ASP A 114 7.04 5.71 5.81
N VAL A 115 6.45 6.91 5.73
CA VAL A 115 7.20 8.14 5.45
C VAL A 115 8.23 8.45 6.54
N VAL A 116 7.87 8.23 7.82
CA VAL A 116 8.77 8.50 8.96
C VAL A 116 9.90 7.48 9.05
N GLU A 117 9.67 6.22 8.63
CA GLU A 117 10.68 5.16 8.70
C GLU A 117 11.64 5.17 7.51
N ASP A 118 11.08 5.37 6.32
CA ASP A 118 11.81 5.17 5.07
C ASP A 118 12.34 6.48 4.46
N THR A 119 12.08 7.63 5.11
CA THR A 119 12.50 8.94 4.62
C THR A 119 13.07 9.83 5.71
N ILE A 120 13.45 11.06 5.35
CA ILE A 120 14.00 12.06 6.29
C ILE A 120 12.92 12.81 7.07
N MET A 121 11.63 12.59 6.80
CA MET A 121 10.53 13.29 7.47
C MET A 121 10.35 12.79 8.89
N THR A 122 10.23 13.73 9.84
CA THR A 122 10.08 13.41 11.26
C THR A 122 8.62 13.37 11.71
N GLY A 123 8.35 12.70 12.84
CA GLY A 123 7.01 12.70 13.46
C GLY A 123 6.51 14.11 13.83
N GLU A 124 7.43 15.01 14.24
CA GLU A 124 7.10 16.40 14.54
C GLU A 124 6.66 17.19 13.32
N GLU A 125 7.26 16.91 12.16
CA GLU A 125 6.85 17.49 10.88
C GLU A 125 5.48 16.96 10.44
N ILE A 126 5.20 15.66 10.64
CA ILE A 126 3.87 15.09 10.41
C ILE A 126 2.83 15.78 11.30
N GLU A 127 3.11 15.98 12.59
CA GLU A 127 2.19 16.64 13.51
C GLU A 127 1.90 18.09 13.08
N LYS A 128 2.94 18.83 12.72
CA LYS A 128 2.82 20.21 12.25
C LYS A 128 2.00 20.32 10.95
N GLU A 129 2.19 19.40 10.03
CA GLU A 129 1.56 19.44 8.69
C GLU A 129 0.15 18.84 8.67
N PHE A 130 -0.11 17.78 9.44
CA PHE A 130 -1.33 16.98 9.38
C PHE A 130 -2.13 16.96 10.68
N GLY A 131 -1.61 17.59 11.73
CA GLY A 131 -2.24 17.63 13.04
C GLY A 131 -1.91 16.42 13.93
N PRO A 132 -2.28 16.53 15.24
CA PRO A 132 -1.88 15.55 16.25
C PRO A 132 -2.53 14.18 16.05
N GLU A 133 -3.70 14.11 15.45
CA GLU A 133 -4.43 12.86 15.24
C GLU A 133 -3.75 11.97 14.19
N VAL A 134 -3.40 12.51 13.04
CA VAL A 134 -2.63 11.80 12.01
C VAL A 134 -1.26 11.40 12.54
N ALA A 135 -0.57 12.31 13.25
CA ALA A 135 0.74 12.03 13.85
C ALA A 135 0.67 10.87 14.87
N LEU A 136 -0.36 10.84 15.70
CA LEU A 136 -0.58 9.75 16.67
C LEU A 136 -0.74 8.40 15.97
N LEU A 137 -1.51 8.36 14.88
CA LEU A 137 -1.74 7.13 14.10
C LEU A 137 -0.45 6.66 13.43
N VAL A 138 0.29 7.55 12.77
CA VAL A 138 1.57 7.24 12.13
C VAL A 138 2.59 6.74 13.16
N ASP A 139 2.77 7.45 14.28
CA ASP A 139 3.67 7.03 15.38
C ASP A 139 3.28 5.66 15.93
N GLY A 140 1.98 5.39 16.08
CA GLY A 140 1.48 4.09 16.53
C GLY A 140 1.83 2.95 15.59
N VAL A 141 1.70 3.15 14.27
CA VAL A 141 2.03 2.16 13.25
C VAL A 141 3.55 1.92 13.20
N THR A 142 4.35 2.98 13.19
CA THR A 142 5.83 2.94 13.23
C THR A 142 6.32 2.14 14.45
N LYS A 143 5.78 2.39 15.64
CA LYS A 143 6.12 1.62 16.84
C LYS A 143 5.77 0.13 16.73
N LEU A 144 4.68 -0.22 16.05
CA LEU A 144 4.34 -1.63 15.80
C LEU A 144 5.27 -2.29 14.77
N GLN A 145 5.79 -1.53 13.80
CA GLN A 145 6.71 -2.03 12.77
C GLN A 145 8.07 -2.38 13.36
N ASN A 146 8.60 -1.52 14.22
CA ASN A 146 9.88 -1.70 14.89
C ASN A 146 9.96 -2.90 15.86
N LEU A 147 8.84 -3.59 16.13
CA LEU A 147 8.82 -4.80 16.99
C LEU A 147 9.51 -6.02 16.36
N HIS A 148 9.66 -6.05 15.04
CA HIS A 148 10.28 -7.17 14.33
C HIS A 148 11.81 -7.10 14.25
N LEU A 149 12.41 -5.94 14.59
CA LEU A 149 13.84 -5.68 14.40
C LEU A 149 14.73 -6.02 15.59
N SER A 150 14.16 -6.40 16.73
CA SER A 150 14.95 -6.59 17.97
C SER A 150 15.44 -8.04 18.22
N THR A 151 15.63 -8.86 17.18
CA THR A 151 15.93 -10.29 17.36
C THR A 151 17.26 -10.79 16.81
N ASP A 152 18.29 -9.95 16.65
CA ASP A 152 19.59 -10.44 16.19
C ASP A 152 20.78 -9.88 16.92
N GLN A 153 20.85 -10.05 18.26
CA GLN A 153 22.15 -10.12 18.97
C GLN A 153 22.00 -10.87 20.31
N ASP A 154 22.59 -12.09 20.34
CA ASP A 154 22.92 -12.85 21.55
C ASP A 154 21.75 -13.39 22.42
N GLY A 155 21.30 -14.56 22.09
CA GLY A 155 20.39 -15.37 22.91
C GLY A 155 18.99 -15.46 22.30
N LYS A 156 18.68 -16.62 21.71
CA LYS A 156 17.35 -16.92 21.17
C LYS A 156 16.29 -16.74 22.26
N PRO A 157 15.52 -15.66 22.28
CA PRO A 157 14.33 -15.65 23.11
C PRO A 157 13.42 -16.77 22.62
N ASP A 158 12.73 -17.42 23.56
CA ASP A 158 11.74 -18.43 23.22
C ASP A 158 10.74 -17.80 22.25
N ARG A 159 10.49 -18.47 21.12
CA ARG A 159 9.55 -18.00 20.09
C ARG A 159 8.19 -17.60 20.68
N LEU A 160 7.75 -18.28 21.73
CA LEU A 160 6.52 -18.00 22.46
C LEU A 160 6.59 -16.67 23.21
N GLU A 161 7.73 -16.32 23.80
CA GLU A 161 7.91 -15.05 24.50
C GLU A 161 7.88 -13.88 23.51
N MET A 162 8.50 -14.02 22.33
CA MET A 162 8.44 -13.01 21.28
C MET A 162 7.02 -12.78 20.75
N GLN A 163 6.28 -13.86 20.50
CA GLN A 163 4.87 -13.75 20.05
C GLN A 163 4.01 -13.08 21.11
N ALA A 164 4.19 -13.44 22.38
CA ALA A 164 3.46 -12.83 23.50
C ALA A 164 3.76 -11.33 23.62
N GLU A 165 5.03 -10.92 23.49
CA GLU A 165 5.41 -9.52 23.55
C GLU A 165 4.87 -8.72 22.34
N ASN A 166 4.91 -9.27 21.13
CA ASN A 166 4.32 -8.66 19.96
C ASN A 166 2.81 -8.47 20.10
N LEU A 167 2.10 -9.49 20.58
CA LEU A 167 0.67 -9.40 20.88
C LEU A 167 0.38 -8.34 21.95
N ARG A 168 1.17 -8.32 23.03
CA ARG A 168 1.03 -7.32 24.10
C ARG A 168 1.15 -5.91 23.56
N LYS A 169 2.15 -5.62 22.73
CA LYS A 169 2.38 -4.29 22.15
C LYS A 169 1.26 -3.92 21.18
N MET A 170 0.76 -4.87 20.38
CA MET A 170 -0.42 -4.65 19.55
C MET A 170 -1.65 -4.30 20.39
N PHE A 171 -1.91 -5.01 21.49
CA PHE A 171 -3.02 -4.67 22.39
C PHE A 171 -2.85 -3.30 23.05
N LEU A 172 -1.63 -2.92 23.41
CA LEU A 172 -1.36 -1.58 23.95
C LEU A 172 -1.59 -0.48 22.91
N ALA A 173 -1.22 -0.71 21.66
CA ALA A 173 -1.49 0.23 20.57
C ALA A 173 -3.02 0.34 20.31
N MET A 174 -3.73 -0.80 20.28
CA MET A 174 -5.19 -0.84 20.14
C MET A 174 -5.92 -0.11 21.30
N ALA A 175 -5.36 -0.19 22.51
CA ALA A 175 -5.94 0.50 23.67
C ALA A 175 -5.80 2.03 23.57
N LYS A 176 -4.84 2.53 22.82
CA LYS A 176 -4.68 3.96 22.54
C LYS A 176 -5.60 4.42 21.42
N ASP A 177 -5.55 3.74 20.29
CA ASP A 177 -6.41 3.99 19.14
C ASP A 177 -6.48 2.73 18.26
N ILE A 178 -7.70 2.20 18.07
CA ILE A 178 -7.91 0.99 17.29
C ILE A 178 -7.53 1.16 15.81
N ARG A 179 -7.55 2.39 15.30
CA ARG A 179 -7.22 2.69 13.90
C ARG A 179 -5.77 2.32 13.56
N VAL A 180 -4.87 2.35 14.54
CA VAL A 180 -3.47 1.91 14.37
C VAL A 180 -3.39 0.47 13.89
N ILE A 181 -4.18 -0.43 14.49
CA ILE A 181 -4.18 -1.84 14.06
C ILE A 181 -4.91 -2.05 12.72
N LEU A 182 -5.92 -1.21 12.40
CA LEU A 182 -6.59 -1.25 11.10
C LEU A 182 -5.63 -0.89 9.97
N ILE A 183 -4.83 0.17 10.16
CA ILE A 183 -3.76 0.55 9.21
C ILE A 183 -2.76 -0.60 9.07
N LYS A 184 -2.33 -1.20 10.19
CA LYS A 184 -1.37 -2.32 10.16
C LYS A 184 -1.92 -3.58 9.50
N LEU A 185 -3.21 -3.87 9.64
CA LEU A 185 -3.88 -4.96 8.93
C LEU A 185 -3.97 -4.69 7.43
N ALA A 186 -4.25 -3.46 7.02
CA ALA A 186 -4.27 -3.06 5.62
C ALA A 186 -2.87 -3.14 4.98
N ASP A 187 -1.83 -2.68 5.68
CA ASP A 187 -0.42 -2.84 5.29
C ASP A 187 -0.07 -4.32 5.13
N ARG A 188 -0.36 -5.15 6.14
CA ARG A 188 -0.11 -6.60 6.09
C ARG A 188 -0.82 -7.25 4.91
N LEU A 189 -2.06 -6.90 4.66
CA LEU A 189 -2.83 -7.46 3.54
C LEU A 189 -2.18 -7.13 2.19
N HIS A 190 -1.77 -5.88 1.97
CA HIS A 190 -1.08 -5.52 0.73
C HIS A 190 0.29 -6.22 0.62
N ASN A 191 1.04 -6.34 1.70
CA ASN A 191 2.30 -7.09 1.72
C ASN A 191 2.09 -8.59 1.39
N MET A 192 0.99 -9.18 1.83
CA MET A 192 0.62 -10.56 1.47
C MET A 192 0.27 -10.70 -0.01
N ARG A 193 -0.45 -9.74 -0.61
CA ARG A 193 -0.75 -9.72 -2.06
C ARG A 193 0.51 -9.67 -2.93
N THR A 194 1.58 -9.07 -2.42
CA THR A 194 2.88 -8.94 -3.11
C THR A 194 3.95 -9.90 -2.59
N LEU A 195 3.57 -10.90 -1.80
CA LEU A 195 4.49 -11.81 -1.11
C LEU A 195 5.39 -12.61 -2.06
N LYS A 196 4.90 -12.94 -3.25
CA LYS A 196 5.62 -13.67 -4.30
C LYS A 196 6.94 -13.03 -4.74
N TYR A 197 7.12 -11.73 -4.52
CA TYR A 197 8.37 -11.01 -4.84
C TYR A 197 9.42 -11.06 -3.73
N GLN A 198 9.10 -11.70 -2.59
CA GLN A 198 10.05 -11.89 -1.49
C GLN A 198 10.84 -13.20 -1.67
N LYS A 199 11.99 -13.31 -0.97
CA LYS A 199 12.76 -14.58 -0.92
C LYS A 199 11.93 -15.66 -0.23
N PRO A 200 12.08 -16.97 -0.60
CA PRO A 200 11.29 -18.07 -0.04
C PRO A 200 11.26 -18.12 1.48
N GLU A 201 12.41 -17.90 2.14
CA GLU A 201 12.50 -17.91 3.61
C GLU A 201 11.68 -16.78 4.24
N ALA A 202 11.69 -15.60 3.60
CA ALA A 202 10.89 -14.45 4.03
C ALA A 202 9.40 -14.71 3.79
N GLN A 203 9.03 -15.34 2.67
CA GLN A 203 7.63 -15.72 2.38
C GLN A 203 7.07 -16.62 3.49
N GLN A 204 7.78 -17.69 3.83
CA GLN A 204 7.36 -18.62 4.89
C GLN A 204 7.22 -17.94 6.25
N ARG A 205 8.18 -17.09 6.61
CA ARG A 205 8.14 -16.35 7.88
C ARG A 205 6.95 -15.39 7.93
N ILE A 206 6.74 -14.60 6.87
CA ILE A 206 5.66 -13.61 6.79
C ILE A 206 4.29 -14.29 6.77
N ALA A 207 4.13 -15.38 6.01
CA ALA A 207 2.90 -16.16 5.95
C ALA A 207 2.52 -16.72 7.33
N ARG A 208 3.49 -17.34 8.02
CA ARG A 208 3.30 -17.89 9.36
C ARG A 208 2.89 -16.81 10.37
N GLU A 209 3.61 -15.70 10.39
CA GLU A 209 3.29 -14.57 11.26
C GLU A 209 1.88 -14.04 10.99
N THR A 210 1.48 -14.00 9.72
CA THR A 210 0.14 -13.57 9.31
C THR A 210 -0.93 -14.50 9.88
N GLN A 211 -0.75 -15.80 9.80
CA GLN A 211 -1.67 -16.80 10.35
C GLN A 211 -1.71 -16.81 11.89
N GLU A 212 -0.55 -16.63 12.53
CA GLU A 212 -0.46 -16.73 13.99
C GLU A 212 -0.91 -15.45 14.71
N ILE A 213 -0.79 -14.27 14.08
CA ILE A 213 -1.02 -12.97 14.71
C ILE A 213 -2.12 -12.17 14.01
N TYR A 214 -1.94 -11.84 12.72
CA TYR A 214 -2.78 -10.85 12.05
C TYR A 214 -4.18 -11.36 11.70
N ALA A 215 -4.31 -12.58 11.20
CA ALA A 215 -5.61 -13.18 10.88
C ALA A 215 -6.49 -13.37 12.14
N PRO A 216 -5.96 -13.86 13.29
CA PRO A 216 -6.71 -13.89 14.54
C PRO A 216 -7.14 -12.51 15.06
N ILE A 217 -6.33 -11.47 14.88
CA ILE A 217 -6.69 -10.09 15.25
C ILE A 217 -7.83 -9.60 14.35
N ALA A 218 -7.73 -9.75 13.03
CA ALA A 218 -8.78 -9.39 12.09
C ALA A 218 -10.11 -10.11 12.42
N GLN A 219 -10.05 -11.38 12.81
CA GLN A 219 -11.22 -12.15 13.25
C GLN A 219 -11.86 -11.57 14.52
N ARG A 220 -11.06 -11.23 15.53
CA ARG A 220 -11.56 -10.64 16.78
C ARG A 220 -12.19 -9.28 16.59
N LEU A 221 -11.69 -8.50 15.63
CA LEU A 221 -12.24 -7.20 15.24
C LEU A 221 -13.47 -7.31 14.31
N GLY A 222 -13.84 -8.53 13.90
CA GLY A 222 -14.99 -8.74 13.00
C GLY A 222 -14.73 -8.34 11.54
N ILE A 223 -13.47 -8.10 11.14
CA ILE A 223 -13.11 -7.68 9.78
C ILE A 223 -12.95 -8.91 8.89
N SER A 224 -14.09 -9.58 8.62
CA SER A 224 -14.11 -10.87 7.93
C SER A 224 -13.48 -10.85 6.56
N LYS A 225 -13.61 -9.75 5.78
CA LYS A 225 -13.00 -9.62 4.45
C LYS A 225 -11.48 -9.73 4.52
N ILE A 226 -10.85 -8.95 5.42
CA ILE A 226 -9.39 -9.00 5.60
C ILE A 226 -8.96 -10.37 6.11
N LYS A 227 -9.67 -10.93 7.11
CA LYS A 227 -9.34 -12.22 7.71
C LYS A 227 -9.30 -13.33 6.66
N VAL A 228 -10.35 -13.47 5.85
CA VAL A 228 -10.46 -14.52 4.82
C VAL A 228 -9.33 -14.37 3.78
N GLU A 229 -9.07 -13.16 3.31
CA GLU A 229 -8.01 -12.93 2.32
C GLU A 229 -6.61 -13.18 2.90
N LEU A 230 -6.35 -12.81 4.17
CA LEU A 230 -5.08 -13.12 4.84
C LEU A 230 -4.86 -14.64 4.96
N ASP A 231 -5.90 -15.39 5.32
CA ASP A 231 -5.82 -16.86 5.40
C ASP A 231 -5.52 -17.46 4.02
N ASP A 232 -6.27 -17.07 2.99
CA ASP A 232 -6.11 -17.58 1.62
C ASP A 232 -4.70 -17.31 1.06
N LEU A 233 -4.17 -16.09 1.29
CA LEU A 233 -2.84 -15.72 0.84
C LEU A 233 -1.71 -16.40 1.63
N SER A 234 -1.97 -16.78 2.88
CA SER A 234 -0.98 -17.45 3.74
C SER A 234 -0.84 -18.95 3.44
N LEU A 235 -1.80 -19.54 2.70
CA LEU A 235 -1.80 -20.96 2.33
C LEU A 235 -1.22 -21.22 0.94
N LYS A 236 -0.95 -20.19 0.16
CA LYS A 236 -0.34 -20.27 -1.18
C LYS A 236 1.17 -20.31 -1.12
#